data_4815d249d47a56178f63348ce038614f
#
_entry.id   4815d249d47a56178f63348ce038614f
#
_cell.length_a   1.000
_cell.length_b   1.000
_cell.length_c   1.000
_cell.angle_alpha   90.00
_cell.angle_beta   90.00
_cell.angle_gamma   90.00
#
_symmetry.space_group_name_H-M   'P 1'
#
loop_
_entity.id
_entity.type
_entity.pdbx_description
1 polymer ?
#
loop_
_entity_poly.entity_id
_entity_poly.type
_entity_poly.pdbx_seq_one_letter_code
_entity_poly.pdbx_strand_id
1 'polypeptide(L)'
;MNKPVVPLTYEQLDHWVESLQPLLVEEEFDVVVGILRGGAPLALMVSHATGASVSFLRYTRETREVRWDSALPMPEPGAKVLLCEDIAGRGHTLVDCIAFLREHGLVVRTLTGAYDDLSRLRPDYSIDASGYFALFPWERQAYTDRYRADWVREGAREGSRMADDHEYTVYAIDLDGILLPDIALARYDEDLEAALAERDALLPLDRIPDIDLKRTRAIITGRPEVDRERTQAWLDRHGFGHLELMMRAPGEHDDTPSGAAAHKAAAAVRCGVTHFIESDPVQAIYIAQRAPLLRVIWWNAQARVGTMIGASAWG
;
A
#
# COMPACT_ATOMS: atom_id res chain seq x y z
N MET A 1 -1.77 -15.68 14.12
CA MET A 1 -1.00 -15.33 12.91
C MET A 1 -0.79 -13.82 12.93
N ASN A 2 0.46 -13.34 12.96
CA ASN A 2 0.73 -11.92 12.87
C ASN A 2 0.43 -11.50 11.43
N LYS A 3 -0.53 -10.58 11.25
CA LYS A 3 -0.81 -9.98 9.95
C LYS A 3 0.41 -9.16 9.52
N PRO A 4 0.82 -9.19 8.26
CA PRO A 4 1.88 -8.29 7.77
C PRO A 4 1.46 -6.84 7.96
N VAL A 5 2.43 -5.96 8.27
CA VAL A 5 2.18 -4.52 8.42
C VAL A 5 2.39 -3.85 7.07
N VAL A 6 1.38 -3.13 6.60
CA VAL A 6 1.43 -2.35 5.36
C VAL A 6 1.29 -0.86 5.70
N PRO A 7 2.39 -0.10 5.62
CA PRO A 7 2.32 1.35 5.84
C PRO A 7 1.61 2.03 4.67
N LEU A 8 0.58 2.78 5.00
CA LEU A 8 -0.08 3.70 4.10
C LEU A 8 0.66 5.03 4.07
N THR A 9 0.48 5.79 3.00
CA THR A 9 1.07 7.11 2.84
C THR A 9 0.00 8.15 2.60
N TYR A 10 0.32 9.42 2.87
CA TYR A 10 -0.61 10.52 2.58
C TYR A 10 -1.02 10.54 1.11
N GLU A 11 -0.07 10.33 0.20
CA GLU A 11 -0.30 10.30 -1.24
C GLU A 11 -1.25 9.16 -1.66
N GLN A 12 -1.08 7.96 -1.10
CA GLN A 12 -2.01 6.85 -1.38
C GLN A 12 -3.43 7.14 -0.88
N LEU A 13 -3.54 7.76 0.29
CA LEU A 13 -4.84 8.15 0.85
C LEU A 13 -5.48 9.29 0.05
N ASP A 14 -4.69 10.24 -0.41
CA ASP A 14 -5.14 11.34 -1.27
C ASP A 14 -5.69 10.81 -2.60
N HIS A 15 -4.94 9.99 -3.31
CA HIS A 15 -5.42 9.35 -4.54
C HIS A 15 -6.67 8.48 -4.32
N TRP A 16 -6.75 7.79 -3.18
CA TRP A 16 -7.94 7.02 -2.87
C TRP A 16 -9.16 7.93 -2.65
N VAL A 17 -9.01 9.03 -1.91
CA VAL A 17 -10.07 10.02 -1.70
C VAL A 17 -10.48 10.67 -3.04
N GLU A 18 -9.52 11.05 -3.89
CA GLU A 18 -9.78 11.55 -5.24
C GLU A 18 -10.59 10.55 -6.07
N SER A 19 -10.28 9.26 -5.99
CA SER A 19 -11.03 8.23 -6.72
C SER A 19 -12.48 8.10 -6.26
N LEU A 20 -12.78 8.45 -5.02
CA LEU A 20 -14.13 8.46 -4.46
C LEU A 20 -14.86 9.78 -4.68
N GLN A 21 -14.14 10.87 -5.01
CA GLN A 21 -14.68 12.22 -5.08
C GLN A 21 -15.98 12.34 -5.90
N PRO A 22 -16.11 11.74 -7.10
CA PRO A 22 -17.37 11.83 -7.85
C PRO A 22 -18.57 11.25 -7.09
N LEU A 23 -18.38 10.10 -6.43
CA LEU A 23 -19.42 9.45 -5.63
C LEU A 23 -19.79 10.28 -4.39
N LEU A 24 -18.77 10.81 -3.71
CA LEU A 24 -18.95 11.59 -2.48
C LEU A 24 -19.65 12.95 -2.76
N VAL A 25 -19.36 13.55 -3.91
CA VAL A 25 -20.04 14.78 -4.34
C VAL A 25 -21.50 14.52 -4.72
N GLU A 26 -21.80 13.40 -5.40
CA GLU A 26 -23.17 13.02 -5.75
C GLU A 26 -24.05 12.75 -4.52
N GLU A 27 -23.47 12.29 -3.43
CA GLU A 27 -24.18 12.06 -2.16
C GLU A 27 -24.62 13.36 -1.46
N GLU A 28 -24.03 14.50 -1.79
CA GLU A 28 -24.38 15.83 -1.22
C GLU A 28 -24.34 15.85 0.32
N PHE A 29 -23.20 15.50 0.90
CA PHE A 29 -23.04 15.56 2.36
C PHE A 29 -23.03 17.01 2.87
N ASP A 30 -23.83 17.30 3.89
CA ASP A 30 -23.85 18.60 4.57
C ASP A 30 -22.59 18.85 5.39
N VAL A 31 -22.05 17.79 5.99
CA VAL A 31 -20.85 17.85 6.82
C VAL A 31 -20.06 16.55 6.83
N VAL A 32 -18.75 16.66 6.81
CA VAL A 32 -17.81 15.57 7.08
C VAL A 32 -17.43 15.62 8.56
N VAL A 33 -17.52 14.48 9.24
CA VAL A 33 -17.23 14.40 10.68
C VAL A 33 -16.09 13.41 10.92
N GLY A 34 -14.96 13.90 11.43
CA GLY A 34 -13.82 13.05 11.78
C GLY A 34 -13.86 12.60 13.24
N ILE A 35 -13.58 11.33 13.51
CA ILE A 35 -13.38 10.85 14.86
C ILE A 35 -11.96 11.18 15.31
N LEU A 36 -11.80 11.93 16.37
CA LEU A 36 -10.48 12.35 16.88
C LEU A 36 -9.78 11.18 17.59
N ARG A 37 -8.50 11.00 17.28
CA ARG A 37 -7.61 11.77 16.40
C ARG A 37 -7.45 11.11 15.04
N GLY A 38 -7.60 9.78 14.93
CA GLY A 38 -7.27 9.00 13.75
C GLY A 38 -8.05 9.37 12.48
N GLY A 39 -9.36 9.62 12.62
CA GLY A 39 -10.21 10.00 11.50
C GLY A 39 -10.06 11.44 11.00
N ALA A 40 -9.37 12.31 11.77
CA ALA A 40 -9.24 13.73 11.42
C ALA A 40 -8.52 13.98 10.09
N PRO A 41 -7.37 13.36 9.78
CA PRO A 41 -6.70 13.58 8.50
C PRO A 41 -7.58 13.21 7.30
N LEU A 42 -8.29 12.08 7.36
CA LEU A 42 -9.20 11.66 6.30
C LEU A 42 -10.40 12.62 6.16
N ALA A 43 -10.97 13.05 7.27
CA ALA A 43 -12.07 14.00 7.25
C ALA A 43 -11.69 15.33 6.58
N LEU A 44 -10.46 15.82 6.82
CA LEU A 44 -9.92 16.99 6.17
C LEU A 44 -9.70 16.78 4.66
N MET A 45 -9.12 15.65 4.26
CA MET A 45 -8.93 15.30 2.84
C MET A 45 -10.27 15.26 2.11
N VAL A 46 -11.26 14.57 2.68
CA VAL A 46 -12.61 14.47 2.10
C VAL A 46 -13.31 15.83 2.06
N SER A 47 -13.22 16.63 3.11
CA SER A 47 -13.77 18.00 3.13
C SER A 47 -13.20 18.86 2.00
N HIS A 48 -11.90 18.80 1.76
CA HIS A 48 -11.25 19.51 0.65
C HIS A 48 -11.68 18.97 -0.71
N ALA A 49 -11.81 17.66 -0.87
CA ALA A 49 -12.21 17.04 -2.13
C ALA A 49 -13.67 17.29 -2.51
N THR A 50 -14.56 17.45 -1.51
CA THR A 50 -16.00 17.61 -1.73
C THR A 50 -16.50 19.05 -1.55
N GLY A 51 -15.74 19.90 -0.86
CA GLY A 51 -16.18 21.24 -0.44
C GLY A 51 -17.12 21.26 0.77
N ALA A 52 -17.50 20.09 1.33
CA ALA A 52 -18.33 20.00 2.52
C ALA A 52 -17.60 20.52 3.77
N SER A 53 -18.32 21.12 4.71
CA SER A 53 -17.73 21.58 5.97
C SER A 53 -17.23 20.41 6.82
N VAL A 54 -16.24 20.64 7.69
CA VAL A 54 -15.69 19.59 8.54
C VAL A 54 -15.92 19.87 10.02
N SER A 55 -16.26 18.84 10.77
CA SER A 55 -16.40 18.86 12.22
C SER A 55 -15.81 17.59 12.85
N PHE A 56 -15.79 17.51 14.17
CA PHE A 56 -15.12 16.42 14.86
C PHE A 56 -15.94 15.84 16.00
N LEU A 57 -15.76 14.55 16.24
CA LEU A 57 -16.18 13.84 17.44
C LEU A 57 -14.95 13.41 18.26
N ARG A 58 -15.09 13.42 19.55
CA ARG A 58 -14.16 12.78 20.46
C ARG A 58 -14.77 11.49 21.00
N TYR A 59 -14.01 10.41 20.92
CA TYR A 59 -14.37 9.11 21.50
C TYR A 59 -13.41 8.73 22.61
N THR A 60 -13.95 8.42 23.79
CA THR A 60 -13.19 7.94 24.94
C THR A 60 -13.36 6.43 25.05
N ARG A 61 -12.32 5.66 24.78
CA ARG A 61 -12.39 4.17 24.69
C ARG A 61 -12.77 3.51 26.02
N GLU A 62 -12.30 4.06 27.14
CA GLU A 62 -12.50 3.52 28.49
C GLU A 62 -13.97 3.59 28.91
N THR A 63 -14.62 4.70 28.63
CA THR A 63 -16.03 4.97 29.02
C THR A 63 -17.00 4.73 27.88
N ARG A 64 -16.52 4.56 26.65
CA ARG A 64 -17.29 4.52 25.41
C ARG A 64 -18.12 5.79 25.18
N GLU A 65 -17.69 6.89 25.75
CA GLU A 65 -18.34 8.19 25.64
C GLU A 65 -18.02 8.82 24.29
N VAL A 66 -19.06 9.30 23.60
CA VAL A 66 -18.96 10.08 22.36
C VAL A 66 -19.36 11.52 22.68
N ARG A 67 -18.58 12.48 22.22
CA ARG A 67 -18.83 13.90 22.41
C ARG A 67 -18.56 14.67 21.11
N TRP A 68 -19.45 15.63 20.82
CA TRP A 68 -19.16 16.64 19.80
C TRP A 68 -18.00 17.51 20.25
N ASP A 69 -16.95 17.59 19.45
CA ASP A 69 -15.70 18.30 19.79
C ASP A 69 -15.30 19.24 18.63
N SER A 70 -16.20 20.14 18.29
CA SER A 70 -16.03 21.12 17.22
C SER A 70 -16.47 22.51 17.68
N ALA A 71 -15.83 23.55 17.14
CA ALA A 71 -16.26 24.93 17.32
C ALA A 71 -17.58 25.25 16.58
N LEU A 72 -17.89 24.49 15.54
CA LEU A 72 -19.15 24.59 14.83
C LEU A 72 -20.23 23.83 15.60
N PRO A 73 -21.47 24.35 15.61
CA PRO A 73 -22.60 23.63 16.21
C PRO A 73 -22.83 22.31 15.49
N MET A 74 -23.47 21.37 16.19
CA MET A 74 -23.94 20.15 15.55
C MET A 74 -24.98 20.49 14.48
N PRO A 75 -24.95 19.81 13.33
CA PRO A 75 -25.92 20.03 12.26
C PRO A 75 -27.35 19.76 12.72
N GLU A 76 -28.33 20.38 12.05
CA GLU A 76 -29.72 20.18 12.31
C GLU A 76 -30.16 18.73 12.00
N PRO A 77 -31.18 18.20 12.68
CA PRO A 77 -31.74 16.89 12.38
C PRO A 77 -32.13 16.74 10.90
N GLY A 78 -31.80 15.61 10.30
CA GLY A 78 -31.97 15.34 8.88
C GLY A 78 -30.75 15.60 8.02
N ALA A 79 -29.75 16.30 8.53
CA ALA A 79 -28.51 16.54 7.80
C ALA A 79 -27.76 15.24 7.48
N LYS A 80 -27.17 15.17 6.30
CA LYS A 80 -26.35 14.05 5.83
C LYS A 80 -24.91 14.22 6.29
N VAL A 81 -24.43 13.24 7.03
CA VAL A 81 -23.08 13.21 7.62
C VAL A 81 -22.26 12.10 7.01
N LEU A 82 -21.04 12.42 6.57
CA LEU A 82 -20.02 11.42 6.30
C LEU A 82 -19.07 11.30 7.50
N LEU A 83 -19.17 10.20 8.25
CA LEU A 83 -18.36 9.92 9.41
C LEU A 83 -17.05 9.25 9.01
N CYS A 84 -15.92 9.87 9.31
CA CYS A 84 -14.58 9.42 8.94
C CYS A 84 -13.81 8.88 10.15
N GLU A 85 -13.22 7.68 9.98
CA GLU A 85 -12.28 7.04 10.92
C GLU A 85 -11.06 6.54 10.14
N ASP A 86 -9.93 6.32 10.79
CA ASP A 86 -8.77 5.71 10.13
C ASP A 86 -9.01 4.22 9.85
N ILE A 87 -9.37 3.43 10.84
CA ILE A 87 -9.56 1.99 10.68
C ILE A 87 -10.83 1.46 11.36
N ALA A 88 -11.63 0.71 10.62
CA ALA A 88 -12.67 -0.14 11.16
C ALA A 88 -12.10 -1.53 11.51
N GLY A 89 -11.32 -1.63 12.61
CA GLY A 89 -10.73 -2.88 13.07
C GLY A 89 -11.77 -3.81 13.71
N ARG A 90 -12.19 -3.55 14.96
CA ARG A 90 -13.31 -4.24 15.61
C ARG A 90 -14.64 -3.50 15.46
N GLY A 91 -14.61 -2.26 15.01
CA GLY A 91 -15.75 -1.45 14.70
C GLY A 91 -16.53 -0.87 15.90
N HIS A 92 -16.07 -1.03 17.14
CA HIS A 92 -16.79 -0.50 18.32
C HIS A 92 -16.91 1.01 18.29
N THR A 93 -15.81 1.73 18.07
CA THR A 93 -15.77 3.20 17.98
C THR A 93 -16.75 3.70 16.93
N LEU A 94 -16.70 3.11 15.74
CA LEU A 94 -17.56 3.51 14.63
C LEU A 94 -19.06 3.29 14.95
N VAL A 95 -19.39 2.13 15.54
CA VAL A 95 -20.78 1.83 15.95
C VAL A 95 -21.30 2.83 16.99
N ASP A 96 -20.52 3.14 18.01
CA ASP A 96 -20.92 4.08 19.05
C ASP A 96 -21.08 5.51 18.52
N CYS A 97 -20.18 5.95 17.64
CA CYS A 97 -20.26 7.28 17.01
C CYS A 97 -21.46 7.38 16.04
N ILE A 98 -21.77 6.32 15.29
CA ILE A 98 -22.97 6.27 14.45
C ILE A 98 -24.22 6.36 15.30
N ALA A 99 -24.30 5.62 16.42
CA ALA A 99 -25.45 5.67 17.32
C ALA A 99 -25.65 7.09 17.87
N PHE A 100 -24.59 7.72 18.34
CA PHE A 100 -24.61 9.09 18.84
C PHE A 100 -25.15 10.08 17.80
N LEU A 101 -24.64 10.05 16.56
CA LEU A 101 -25.11 10.96 15.51
C LEU A 101 -26.56 10.70 15.12
N ARG A 102 -27.00 9.43 15.07
CA ARG A 102 -28.37 9.05 14.76
C ARG A 102 -29.35 9.44 15.88
N GLU A 103 -28.95 9.38 17.14
CA GLU A 103 -29.74 9.88 18.28
C GLU A 103 -30.01 11.39 18.19
N HIS A 104 -29.12 12.15 17.50
CA HIS A 104 -29.31 13.57 17.19
C HIS A 104 -30.06 13.80 15.86
N GLY A 105 -30.64 12.74 15.28
CA GLY A 105 -31.44 12.82 14.06
C GLY A 105 -30.67 12.93 12.75
N LEU A 106 -29.36 12.67 12.75
CA LEU A 106 -28.52 12.81 11.57
C LEU A 106 -28.53 11.53 10.70
N VAL A 107 -28.40 11.71 9.39
CA VAL A 107 -28.29 10.61 8.42
C VAL A 107 -26.80 10.31 8.19
N VAL A 108 -26.34 9.12 8.56
CA VAL A 108 -24.90 8.81 8.63
C VAL A 108 -24.51 7.79 7.58
N ARG A 109 -23.52 8.15 6.78
CA ARG A 109 -22.66 7.26 5.99
C ARG A 109 -21.27 7.24 6.58
N THR A 110 -20.47 6.24 6.24
CA THR A 110 -19.17 5.98 6.87
C THR A 110 -18.05 5.83 5.85
N LEU A 111 -16.91 6.44 6.15
CA LEU A 111 -15.70 6.29 5.37
C LEU A 111 -14.54 5.94 6.32
N THR A 112 -13.81 4.86 6.00
CA THR A 112 -12.60 4.50 6.76
C THR A 112 -11.44 4.23 5.82
N GLY A 113 -10.25 4.68 6.20
CA GLY A 113 -9.04 4.44 5.43
C GLY A 113 -8.67 2.97 5.32
N ALA A 114 -9.10 2.15 6.26
CA ALA A 114 -8.98 0.69 6.20
C ALA A 114 -10.14 0.00 6.91
N TYR A 115 -10.43 -1.23 6.48
CA TYR A 115 -11.46 -2.09 7.05
C TYR A 115 -10.89 -3.50 7.25
N ASP A 116 -11.15 -4.09 8.40
CA ASP A 116 -10.83 -5.48 8.72
C ASP A 116 -12.11 -6.32 8.76
N ASP A 117 -12.09 -7.53 8.22
CA ASP A 117 -13.23 -8.46 8.21
C ASP A 117 -13.72 -8.87 9.63
N LEU A 118 -12.90 -8.61 10.65
CA LEU A 118 -13.27 -8.78 12.07
C LEU A 118 -14.15 -7.62 12.58
N SER A 119 -14.36 -6.57 11.79
CA SER A 119 -15.19 -5.43 12.18
C SER A 119 -16.68 -5.82 12.23
N ARG A 120 -17.37 -5.34 13.26
CA ARG A 120 -18.83 -5.52 13.42
C ARG A 120 -19.66 -4.76 12.39
N LEU A 121 -19.05 -3.78 11.75
CA LEU A 121 -19.66 -2.95 10.73
C LEU A 121 -18.73 -2.85 9.53
N ARG A 122 -19.24 -3.11 8.35
CA ARG A 122 -18.55 -2.77 7.11
C ARG A 122 -18.85 -1.31 6.76
N PRO A 123 -17.84 -0.44 6.63
CA PRO A 123 -18.03 0.94 6.22
C PRO A 123 -18.60 1.03 4.81
N ASP A 124 -19.28 2.15 4.49
CA ASP A 124 -19.81 2.39 3.14
C ASP A 124 -18.67 2.57 2.13
N TYR A 125 -17.59 3.26 2.56
CA TYR A 125 -16.38 3.48 1.77
C TYR A 125 -15.17 3.05 2.59
N SER A 126 -14.34 2.15 2.06
CA SER A 126 -13.15 1.68 2.77
C SER A 126 -12.20 0.92 1.86
N ILE A 127 -10.92 0.89 2.23
CA ILE A 127 -9.94 -0.04 1.67
C ILE A 127 -10.03 -1.35 2.46
N ASP A 128 -10.15 -2.49 1.78
CA ASP A 128 -10.16 -3.80 2.44
C ASP A 128 -8.74 -4.16 2.90
N ALA A 129 -8.57 -4.27 4.21
CA ALA A 129 -7.30 -4.61 4.87
C ALA A 129 -7.38 -5.94 5.63
N SER A 130 -8.30 -6.84 5.27
CA SER A 130 -8.58 -8.07 6.03
C SER A 130 -7.37 -9.01 6.15
N GLY A 131 -6.42 -8.96 5.22
CA GLY A 131 -5.21 -9.80 5.22
C GLY A 131 -3.99 -9.20 5.90
N TYR A 132 -4.01 -7.91 6.32
CA TYR A 132 -2.85 -7.19 6.82
C TYR A 132 -3.23 -6.12 7.85
N PHE A 133 -2.22 -5.54 8.50
CA PHE A 133 -2.37 -4.42 9.42
C PHE A 133 -2.03 -3.13 8.67
N ALA A 134 -3.03 -2.28 8.43
CA ALA A 134 -2.82 -0.96 7.82
C ALA A 134 -2.23 -0.01 8.86
N LEU A 135 -1.04 0.54 8.56
CA LEU A 135 -0.35 1.52 9.40
C LEU A 135 -0.45 2.90 8.77
N PHE A 136 -1.21 3.80 9.37
CA PHE A 136 -1.42 5.14 8.86
C PHE A 136 -0.24 6.07 9.12
N PRO A 137 -0.01 7.12 8.28
CA PRO A 137 1.12 8.02 8.45
C PRO A 137 1.15 8.74 9.80
N TRP A 138 0.00 9.01 10.38
CA TRP A 138 -0.15 9.67 11.68
C TRP A 138 -0.08 8.74 12.89
N GLU A 139 -0.01 7.43 12.67
CA GLU A 139 0.11 6.42 13.74
C GLU A 139 1.53 5.89 13.91
N ARG A 140 2.47 6.27 13.06
CA ARG A 140 3.83 5.70 13.03
C ARG A 140 4.52 5.76 14.40
N GLN A 141 4.42 6.90 15.11
CA GLN A 141 5.02 7.03 16.43
C GLN A 141 4.35 6.10 17.45
N ALA A 142 3.02 6.06 17.49
CA ALA A 142 2.29 5.18 18.39
C ALA A 142 2.56 3.70 18.10
N TYR A 143 2.75 3.34 16.82
CA TYR A 143 3.15 2.01 16.42
C TYR A 143 4.57 1.69 16.93
N THR A 144 5.53 2.57 16.71
CA THR A 144 6.91 2.42 17.17
C THR A 144 6.96 2.21 18.68
N ASP A 145 6.26 3.04 19.44
CA ASP A 145 6.24 2.96 20.90
C ASP A 145 5.61 1.66 21.41
N ARG A 146 4.55 1.18 20.75
CA ARG A 146 3.77 0.02 21.20
C ARG A 146 4.35 -1.32 20.74
N TYR A 147 4.90 -1.38 19.53
CA TYR A 147 5.32 -2.63 18.88
C TYR A 147 6.83 -2.79 18.75
N ARG A 148 7.60 -1.72 18.91
CA ARG A 148 9.06 -1.77 18.87
C ARG A 148 9.65 -2.76 19.89
N ALA A 149 9.05 -2.84 21.08
CA ALA A 149 9.49 -3.75 22.13
C ALA A 149 9.28 -5.24 21.74
N ASP A 150 8.20 -5.55 21.05
CA ASP A 150 7.86 -6.92 20.64
C ASP A 150 8.68 -7.31 19.40
N TRP A 151 8.85 -6.41 18.46
CA TRP A 151 9.70 -6.61 17.29
C TRP A 151 11.19 -6.72 17.62
N VAL A 152 11.68 -5.95 18.57
CA VAL A 152 13.06 -6.07 19.06
C VAL A 152 13.28 -7.43 19.73
N ARG A 153 12.28 -7.99 20.40
CA ARG A 153 12.37 -9.34 21.00
C ARG A 153 12.37 -10.45 19.94
N GLU A 154 11.61 -10.31 18.87
CA GLU A 154 11.56 -11.28 17.76
C GLU A 154 12.77 -11.10 16.83
N GLY A 155 13.16 -9.89 16.47
CA GLY A 155 14.30 -9.59 15.61
C GLY A 155 15.67 -9.82 16.27
N ALA A 156 15.77 -9.77 17.60
CA ALA A 156 16.97 -10.15 18.33
C ALA A 156 17.31 -11.65 18.20
N ARG A 157 16.32 -12.47 17.79
CA ARG A 157 16.56 -13.89 17.44
C ARG A 157 17.07 -14.09 16.02
N GLU A 158 16.92 -13.12 15.10
CA GLU A 158 17.27 -13.24 13.68
C GLU A 158 18.36 -12.26 13.22
N GLY A 159 19.00 -11.53 14.13
CA GLY A 159 20.17 -10.68 13.79
C GLY A 159 19.86 -9.42 12.97
N SER A 160 18.61 -9.02 12.85
CA SER A 160 18.18 -7.82 12.13
C SER A 160 18.29 -6.58 13.02
N ARG A 161 19.26 -5.69 12.72
CA ARG A 161 19.31 -4.34 13.29
C ARG A 161 18.24 -3.48 12.61
N MET A 162 17.21 -3.10 13.35
CA MET A 162 16.32 -2.01 12.94
C MET A 162 16.96 -0.67 13.34
N ALA A 163 17.13 0.22 12.41
CA ALA A 163 17.68 1.56 12.62
C ALA A 163 16.83 2.63 11.95
N ASP A 164 16.64 3.71 12.65
CA ASP A 164 16.22 5.05 12.24
C ASP A 164 14.84 5.27 11.58
N ASP A 165 14.36 6.51 11.63
CA ASP A 165 13.04 7.06 11.26
C ASP A 165 12.55 6.76 9.82
N HIS A 166 13.34 6.05 9.03
CA HIS A 166 12.98 5.48 7.73
C HIS A 166 12.56 4.00 7.80
N GLU A 167 12.29 3.48 8.98
CA GLU A 167 12.02 2.07 9.29
C GLU A 167 10.87 1.43 8.50
N TYR A 168 9.98 2.26 7.94
CA TYR A 168 8.79 1.77 7.25
C TYR A 168 8.95 1.60 5.73
N THR A 169 10.10 1.98 5.19
CA THR A 169 10.35 1.82 3.76
C THR A 169 11.10 0.51 3.50
N VAL A 170 10.40 -0.46 2.94
CA VAL A 170 10.95 -1.75 2.53
C VAL A 170 10.71 -1.91 1.04
N TYR A 171 11.78 -2.12 0.29
CA TYR A 171 11.71 -2.25 -1.16
C TYR A 171 11.64 -3.70 -1.60
N ALA A 172 10.93 -3.94 -2.70
CA ALA A 172 11.25 -4.99 -3.64
C ALA A 172 11.52 -4.34 -5.00
N ILE A 173 12.31 -5.01 -5.81
CA ILE A 173 12.69 -4.52 -7.13
C ILE A 173 12.46 -5.61 -8.18
N ASP A 174 12.13 -5.18 -9.39
CA ASP A 174 12.25 -6.08 -10.54
C ASP A 174 13.74 -6.36 -10.83
N LEU A 175 13.99 -7.33 -11.64
CA LEU A 175 15.34 -7.74 -12.03
C LEU A 175 15.74 -7.11 -13.36
N ASP A 176 15.00 -7.43 -14.41
CA ASP A 176 15.27 -6.99 -15.78
C ASP A 176 14.90 -5.50 -15.93
N GLY A 177 15.75 -4.71 -16.55
CA GLY A 177 15.62 -3.26 -16.66
C GLY A 177 15.91 -2.46 -15.38
N ILE A 178 16.13 -3.14 -14.23
CA ILE A 178 16.50 -2.50 -12.96
C ILE A 178 17.96 -2.83 -12.58
N LEU A 179 18.31 -4.10 -12.48
CA LEU A 179 19.69 -4.51 -12.13
C LEU A 179 20.53 -4.83 -13.36
N LEU A 180 19.93 -5.32 -14.43
CA LEU A 180 20.59 -5.60 -15.69
C LEU A 180 19.71 -5.10 -16.85
N PRO A 181 20.29 -4.87 -18.04
CA PRO A 181 19.52 -4.46 -19.21
C PRO A 181 18.46 -5.50 -19.59
N ASP A 182 17.33 -5.03 -20.15
CA ASP A 182 16.35 -5.90 -20.79
C ASP A 182 16.88 -6.43 -22.12
N ILE A 183 16.52 -7.67 -22.44
CA ILE A 183 16.66 -8.25 -23.77
C ILE A 183 15.31 -8.15 -24.48
N ALA A 184 15.35 -7.71 -25.75
CA ALA A 184 14.14 -7.60 -26.55
C ALA A 184 13.42 -8.96 -26.66
N LEU A 185 12.10 -8.99 -26.46
CA LEU A 185 11.29 -10.21 -26.53
C LEU A 185 11.49 -10.99 -27.84
N ALA A 186 11.66 -10.30 -28.96
CA ALA A 186 11.92 -10.92 -30.25
C ALA A 186 13.16 -11.85 -30.23
N ARG A 187 14.15 -11.58 -29.38
CA ARG A 187 15.34 -12.43 -29.26
C ARG A 187 15.02 -13.82 -28.68
N TYR A 188 14.08 -13.86 -27.72
CA TYR A 188 13.60 -15.13 -27.16
C TYR A 188 12.77 -15.94 -28.16
N ASP A 189 12.05 -15.26 -29.06
CA ASP A 189 11.28 -15.91 -30.14
C ASP A 189 12.18 -16.43 -31.27
N GLU A 190 13.30 -15.74 -31.54
CA GLU A 190 14.26 -16.13 -32.59
C GLU A 190 15.10 -17.35 -32.17
N ASP A 191 15.70 -17.30 -30.98
CA ASP A 191 16.56 -18.36 -30.43
C ASP A 191 16.61 -18.25 -28.90
N LEU A 192 15.82 -19.07 -28.23
CA LEU A 192 15.70 -19.09 -26.79
C LEU A 192 17.04 -19.33 -26.08
N GLU A 193 17.82 -20.32 -26.55
CA GLU A 193 19.10 -20.69 -25.92
C GLU A 193 20.13 -19.56 -26.06
N ALA A 194 20.22 -18.96 -27.23
CA ALA A 194 21.11 -17.84 -27.48
C ALA A 194 20.71 -16.60 -26.63
N ALA A 195 19.39 -16.28 -26.56
CA ALA A 195 18.88 -15.19 -25.75
C ALA A 195 19.15 -15.39 -24.26
N LEU A 196 18.96 -16.61 -23.75
CA LEU A 196 19.25 -16.95 -22.37
C LEU A 196 20.76 -16.84 -22.06
N ALA A 197 21.63 -17.29 -22.97
CA ALA A 197 23.08 -17.15 -22.83
C ALA A 197 23.53 -15.68 -22.88
N GLU A 198 22.93 -14.87 -23.76
CA GLU A 198 23.15 -13.43 -23.84
C GLU A 198 22.77 -12.77 -22.50
N ARG A 199 21.58 -13.07 -21.99
CA ARG A 199 21.08 -12.55 -20.71
C ARG A 199 22.00 -12.88 -19.52
N ASP A 200 22.48 -14.12 -19.45
CA ASP A 200 23.35 -14.59 -18.36
C ASP A 200 24.74 -13.95 -18.42
N ALA A 201 25.15 -13.43 -19.59
CA ALA A 201 26.40 -12.72 -19.78
C ALA A 201 26.32 -11.20 -19.55
N LEU A 202 25.11 -10.63 -19.40
CA LEU A 202 24.93 -9.20 -19.16
C LEU A 202 25.58 -8.78 -17.83
N LEU A 203 26.19 -7.61 -17.86
CA LEU A 203 26.68 -6.94 -16.65
C LEU A 203 25.56 -6.16 -15.99
N PRO A 204 25.65 -5.93 -14.66
CA PRO A 204 24.78 -5.01 -13.98
C PRO A 204 24.77 -3.64 -14.64
N LEU A 205 23.63 -2.95 -14.57
CA LEU A 205 23.53 -1.56 -15.00
C LEU A 205 24.44 -0.68 -14.14
N ASP A 206 25.17 0.25 -14.77
CA ASP A 206 26.05 1.21 -14.08
C ASP A 206 25.28 2.11 -13.10
N ARG A 207 23.99 2.23 -13.31
CA ARG A 207 23.09 3.03 -12.48
C ARG A 207 21.75 2.33 -12.30
N ILE A 208 21.59 1.84 -11.10
CA ILE A 208 20.32 1.38 -10.57
C ILE A 208 19.58 2.55 -9.90
N PRO A 209 18.28 2.44 -9.62
CA PRO A 209 17.57 3.41 -8.79
C PRO A 209 18.33 3.70 -7.49
N ASP A 210 18.34 4.96 -7.06
CA ASP A 210 18.96 5.37 -5.79
C ASP A 210 18.10 4.90 -4.60
N ILE A 211 18.21 3.63 -4.31
CA ILE A 211 17.51 2.95 -3.21
C ILE A 211 18.52 2.37 -2.24
N ASP A 212 18.15 2.30 -0.97
CA ASP A 212 18.94 1.60 0.01
C ASP A 212 18.80 0.08 -0.16
N LEU A 213 19.80 -0.57 -0.76
CA LEU A 213 19.82 -2.03 -0.93
C LEU A 213 19.70 -2.79 0.40
N LYS A 214 20.09 -2.17 1.53
CA LYS A 214 19.91 -2.78 2.87
C LYS A 214 18.43 -2.84 3.28
N ARG A 215 17.59 -2.04 2.65
CA ARG A 215 16.14 -2.03 2.82
C ARG A 215 15.41 -2.77 1.71
N THR A 216 16.13 -3.28 0.74
CA THR A 216 15.57 -4.12 -0.31
C THR A 216 15.48 -5.54 0.24
N ARG A 217 14.26 -6.05 0.34
CA ARG A 217 13.97 -7.38 0.87
C ARG A 217 14.06 -8.44 -0.20
N ALA A 218 13.52 -8.14 -1.38
CA ALA A 218 13.37 -9.15 -2.41
C ALA A 218 13.60 -8.58 -3.81
N ILE A 219 14.04 -9.46 -4.70
CA ILE A 219 13.96 -9.32 -6.14
C ILE A 219 12.75 -10.14 -6.58
N ILE A 220 11.76 -9.49 -7.20
CA ILE A 220 10.54 -10.14 -7.66
C ILE A 220 10.44 -9.97 -9.17
N THR A 221 10.68 -11.04 -9.91
CA THR A 221 10.79 -11.01 -11.37
C THR A 221 9.70 -11.83 -12.05
N GLY A 222 9.32 -11.41 -13.27
CA GLY A 222 8.44 -12.17 -14.16
C GLY A 222 9.08 -13.42 -14.75
N ARG A 223 10.37 -13.64 -14.56
CA ARG A 223 11.06 -14.84 -15.03
C ARG A 223 10.43 -16.11 -14.47
N PRO A 224 10.30 -17.17 -15.29
CA PRO A 224 9.73 -18.44 -14.83
C PRO A 224 10.68 -19.16 -13.84
N GLU A 225 10.11 -19.91 -12.92
CA GLU A 225 10.84 -20.67 -11.90
C GLU A 225 11.89 -21.63 -12.48
N VAL A 226 11.68 -22.13 -13.70
CA VAL A 226 12.65 -22.99 -14.41
C VAL A 226 14.00 -22.32 -14.64
N ASP A 227 14.04 -21.00 -14.63
CA ASP A 227 15.27 -20.20 -14.78
C ASP A 227 15.96 -19.87 -13.46
N ARG A 228 15.48 -20.40 -12.32
CA ARG A 228 15.97 -20.05 -10.99
C ARG A 228 17.48 -20.24 -10.84
N GLU A 229 17.98 -21.39 -11.23
CA GLU A 229 19.40 -21.72 -11.04
C GLU A 229 20.32 -20.72 -11.75
N ARG A 230 20.05 -20.40 -13.00
CA ARG A 230 20.83 -19.42 -13.79
C ARG A 230 20.65 -17.99 -13.27
N THR A 231 19.42 -17.64 -12.85
CA THR A 231 19.16 -16.31 -12.30
C THR A 231 19.87 -16.12 -10.96
N GLN A 232 19.81 -17.10 -10.07
CA GLN A 232 20.54 -17.07 -8.80
C GLN A 232 22.05 -17.01 -9.00
N ALA A 233 22.60 -17.78 -9.95
CA ALA A 233 24.03 -17.75 -10.27
C ALA A 233 24.47 -16.37 -10.79
N TRP A 234 23.63 -15.66 -11.53
CA TRP A 234 23.88 -14.27 -11.95
C TRP A 234 23.89 -13.33 -10.74
N LEU A 235 22.88 -13.42 -9.87
CA LEU A 235 22.78 -12.60 -8.65
C LEU A 235 23.98 -12.80 -7.72
N ASP A 236 24.38 -14.04 -7.50
CA ASP A 236 25.53 -14.38 -6.64
C ASP A 236 26.83 -13.81 -7.20
N ARG A 237 27.02 -13.93 -8.51
CA ARG A 237 28.21 -13.41 -9.22
C ARG A 237 28.34 -11.89 -9.08
N HIS A 238 27.21 -11.17 -9.06
CA HIS A 238 27.19 -9.71 -9.06
C HIS A 238 26.88 -9.08 -7.69
N GLY A 239 26.85 -9.89 -6.61
CA GLY A 239 26.73 -9.40 -5.24
C GLY A 239 25.30 -9.16 -4.74
N PHE A 240 24.28 -9.58 -5.49
CA PHE A 240 22.87 -9.47 -5.13
C PHE A 240 22.28 -10.76 -4.52
N GLY A 241 23.06 -11.83 -4.40
CA GLY A 241 22.58 -13.13 -3.93
C GLY A 241 22.09 -13.16 -2.48
N HIS A 242 22.28 -12.08 -1.72
CA HIS A 242 21.75 -11.91 -0.37
C HIS A 242 20.27 -11.50 -0.33
N LEU A 243 19.70 -11.09 -1.46
CA LEU A 243 18.29 -10.70 -1.59
C LEU A 243 17.44 -11.94 -1.86
N GLU A 244 16.22 -11.98 -1.31
CA GLU A 244 15.27 -13.05 -1.57
C GLU A 244 14.82 -13.00 -3.04
N LEU A 245 14.99 -14.11 -3.77
CA LEU A 245 14.56 -14.19 -5.17
C LEU A 245 13.19 -14.84 -5.27
N MET A 246 12.22 -14.09 -5.79
CA MET A 246 10.86 -14.56 -6.04
C MET A 246 10.58 -14.58 -7.54
N MET A 247 10.32 -15.78 -8.05
CA MET A 247 10.10 -16.06 -9.47
C MET A 247 8.69 -16.59 -9.70
N ARG A 248 8.22 -16.49 -10.93
CA ARG A 248 6.88 -16.91 -11.34
C ARG A 248 6.78 -18.44 -11.36
N ALA A 249 5.96 -19.00 -10.47
CA ALA A 249 5.75 -20.42 -10.39
C ALA A 249 4.98 -20.96 -11.64
N PRO A 250 5.27 -22.19 -12.10
CA PRO A 250 4.57 -22.79 -13.21
C PRO A 250 3.07 -22.91 -12.96
N GLY A 251 2.25 -22.44 -13.90
CA GLY A 251 0.80 -22.59 -13.87
C GLY A 251 0.05 -21.65 -12.92
N GLU A 252 0.74 -20.82 -12.13
CA GLU A 252 0.06 -19.85 -11.27
C GLU A 252 -0.35 -18.58 -12.01
N HIS A 253 0.47 -18.15 -12.99
CA HIS A 253 0.23 -16.93 -13.76
C HIS A 253 0.65 -17.13 -15.23
N ASP A 254 -0.11 -16.55 -16.14
CA ASP A 254 0.17 -16.62 -17.58
C ASP A 254 1.48 -15.90 -17.93
N ASP A 255 2.09 -16.31 -19.04
CA ASP A 255 3.27 -15.67 -19.61
C ASP A 255 2.89 -14.44 -20.44
N THR A 256 2.32 -13.46 -19.76
CA THR A 256 1.87 -12.18 -20.31
C THR A 256 2.29 -11.05 -19.37
N PRO A 257 2.38 -9.80 -19.86
CA PRO A 257 2.65 -8.65 -18.97
C PRO A 257 1.67 -8.55 -17.79
N SER A 258 0.39 -8.87 -18.02
CA SER A 258 -0.63 -8.89 -16.97
C SER A 258 -0.43 -10.03 -15.97
N GLY A 259 -0.02 -11.21 -16.42
CA GLY A 259 0.30 -12.36 -15.57
C GLY A 259 1.57 -12.14 -14.76
N ALA A 260 2.62 -11.60 -15.37
CA ALA A 260 3.84 -11.21 -14.67
C ALA A 260 3.56 -10.14 -13.59
N ALA A 261 2.77 -9.13 -13.92
CA ALA A 261 2.36 -8.10 -12.96
C ALA A 261 1.50 -8.66 -11.81
N ALA A 262 0.61 -9.62 -12.09
CA ALA A 262 -0.19 -10.29 -11.06
C ALA A 262 0.70 -11.08 -10.09
N HIS A 263 1.69 -11.82 -10.61
CA HIS A 263 2.70 -12.49 -9.80
C HIS A 263 3.47 -11.49 -8.92
N LYS A 264 4.00 -10.42 -9.52
CA LYS A 264 4.80 -9.41 -8.82
C LYS A 264 3.98 -8.73 -7.71
N ALA A 265 2.74 -8.35 -7.98
CA ALA A 265 1.84 -7.76 -7.00
C ALA A 265 1.58 -8.70 -5.81
N ALA A 266 1.22 -9.97 -6.08
CA ALA A 266 0.96 -10.97 -5.06
C ALA A 266 2.21 -11.27 -4.23
N ALA A 267 3.37 -11.39 -4.86
CA ALA A 267 4.64 -11.61 -4.20
C ALA A 267 5.05 -10.41 -3.31
N ALA A 268 4.92 -9.18 -3.80
CA ALA A 268 5.22 -7.97 -3.04
C ALA A 268 4.35 -7.85 -1.78
N VAL A 269 3.05 -8.12 -1.89
CA VAL A 269 2.14 -8.14 -0.74
C VAL A 269 2.54 -9.24 0.24
N ARG A 270 2.84 -10.43 -0.23
CA ARG A 270 3.26 -11.58 0.61
C ARG A 270 4.56 -11.31 1.36
N CYS A 271 5.53 -10.62 0.72
CA CYS A 271 6.78 -10.19 1.36
C CYS A 271 6.59 -9.01 2.33
N GLY A 272 5.45 -8.35 2.36
CA GLY A 272 5.22 -7.19 3.20
C GLY A 272 6.10 -5.99 2.85
N VAL A 273 6.42 -5.81 1.55
CA VAL A 273 7.17 -4.64 1.09
C VAL A 273 6.24 -3.45 0.89
N THR A 274 6.78 -2.25 1.05
CA THR A 274 6.03 -1.00 0.96
C THR A 274 6.19 -0.31 -0.38
N HIS A 275 7.29 -0.59 -1.08
CA HIS A 275 7.64 -0.01 -2.37
C HIS A 275 8.07 -1.09 -3.33
N PHE A 276 7.63 -0.97 -4.57
CA PHE A 276 8.05 -1.85 -5.67
C PHE A 276 8.59 -1.00 -6.81
N ILE A 277 9.78 -1.34 -7.31
CA ILE A 277 10.40 -0.64 -8.43
C ILE A 277 10.32 -1.53 -9.67
N GLU A 278 9.71 -1.01 -10.71
CA GLU A 278 9.38 -1.68 -11.95
C GLU A 278 9.94 -0.91 -13.15
N SER A 279 10.56 -1.59 -14.10
CA SER A 279 11.09 -0.98 -15.33
C SER A 279 10.04 -0.85 -16.43
N ASP A 280 9.09 -1.77 -16.51
CA ASP A 280 8.02 -1.77 -17.50
C ASP A 280 6.82 -0.92 -17.04
N PRO A 281 6.48 0.17 -17.75
CA PRO A 281 5.38 1.07 -17.34
C PRO A 281 4.01 0.37 -17.34
N VAL A 282 3.78 -0.60 -18.23
CA VAL A 282 2.52 -1.34 -18.30
C VAL A 282 2.39 -2.28 -17.09
N GLN A 283 3.45 -3.00 -16.76
CA GLN A 283 3.46 -3.84 -15.56
C GLN A 283 3.34 -2.99 -14.29
N ALA A 284 4.01 -1.83 -14.22
CA ALA A 284 3.88 -0.91 -13.07
C ALA A 284 2.43 -0.49 -12.83
N ILE A 285 1.69 -0.14 -13.89
CA ILE A 285 0.25 0.19 -13.80
C ILE A 285 -0.56 -1.03 -13.31
N TYR A 286 -0.34 -2.20 -13.89
CA TYR A 286 -1.07 -3.41 -13.46
C TYR A 286 -0.75 -3.83 -12.02
N ILE A 287 0.48 -3.66 -11.57
CA ILE A 287 0.87 -3.92 -10.17
C ILE A 287 0.15 -2.94 -9.23
N ALA A 288 0.17 -1.64 -9.54
CA ALA A 288 -0.50 -0.62 -8.74
C ALA A 288 -2.01 -0.87 -8.62
N GLN A 289 -2.66 -1.28 -9.71
CA GLN A 289 -4.09 -1.63 -9.70
C GLN A 289 -4.41 -2.85 -8.81
N ARG A 290 -3.52 -3.86 -8.81
CA ARG A 290 -3.72 -5.11 -8.05
C ARG A 290 -3.30 -5.02 -6.59
N ALA A 291 -2.38 -4.12 -6.28
CA ALA A 291 -1.87 -3.89 -4.94
C ALA A 291 -1.95 -2.39 -4.59
N PRO A 292 -3.16 -1.84 -4.36
CA PRO A 292 -3.39 -0.39 -4.22
C PRO A 292 -2.70 0.24 -3.01
N LEU A 293 -2.23 -0.57 -2.07
CA LEU A 293 -1.46 -0.11 -0.91
C LEU A 293 0.06 -0.15 -1.12
N LEU A 294 0.50 -0.72 -2.24
CA LEU A 294 1.90 -0.78 -2.63
C LEU A 294 2.27 0.49 -3.39
N ARG A 295 3.32 1.16 -2.97
CA ARG A 295 3.93 2.25 -3.76
C ARG A 295 4.69 1.65 -4.92
N VAL A 296 4.15 1.79 -6.12
CA VAL A 296 4.83 1.33 -7.32
C VAL A 296 5.56 2.51 -7.96
N ILE A 297 6.84 2.34 -8.18
CA ILE A 297 7.72 3.32 -8.83
C ILE A 297 8.11 2.76 -10.18
N TRP A 298 7.62 3.37 -11.25
CA TRP A 298 8.14 3.08 -12.57
C TRP A 298 9.49 3.77 -12.74
N TRP A 299 10.52 2.99 -12.96
CA TRP A 299 11.88 3.46 -13.20
C TRP A 299 12.15 3.56 -14.70
N ASN A 300 12.29 4.79 -15.20
CA ASN A 300 12.75 5.04 -16.56
C ASN A 300 14.28 5.10 -16.56
N ALA A 301 14.92 4.01 -17.00
CA ALA A 301 16.38 3.90 -17.03
C ALA A 301 17.05 4.92 -17.96
N GLN A 302 16.40 5.32 -19.07
CA GLN A 302 16.94 6.32 -20.00
C GLN A 302 16.92 7.74 -19.39
N ALA A 303 15.80 8.12 -18.81
CA ALA A 303 15.63 9.42 -18.17
C ALA A 303 16.25 9.46 -16.76
N ARG A 304 16.50 8.29 -16.15
CA ARG A 304 17.00 8.14 -14.77
C ARG A 304 16.06 8.76 -13.74
N VAL A 305 14.79 8.58 -13.93
CA VAL A 305 13.73 9.14 -13.08
C VAL A 305 12.78 8.04 -12.67
N GLY A 306 12.46 7.99 -11.39
CA GLY A 306 11.36 7.19 -10.84
C GLY A 306 10.08 8.00 -10.82
N THR A 307 9.01 7.46 -11.38
CA THR A 307 7.68 8.05 -11.36
C THR A 307 6.76 7.18 -10.53
N MET A 308 6.10 7.79 -9.53
CA MET A 308 5.09 7.09 -8.73
C MET A 308 3.87 6.79 -9.59
N ILE A 309 3.43 5.53 -9.59
CA ILE A 309 2.21 5.11 -10.29
C ILE A 309 1.07 5.00 -9.28
N GLY A 310 0.02 5.81 -9.47
CA GLY A 310 -1.19 5.76 -8.66
C GLY A 310 -2.12 4.62 -9.07
N ALA A 311 -2.79 4.01 -8.08
CA ALA A 311 -3.73 2.91 -8.32
C ALA A 311 -5.00 3.34 -9.09
N SER A 312 -5.36 4.62 -9.01
CA SER A 312 -6.63 5.15 -9.53
C SER A 312 -6.54 5.75 -10.93
N ALA A 313 -5.40 5.71 -11.58
CA ALA A 313 -5.21 6.52 -12.78
C ALA A 313 -6.09 6.15 -13.99
N TRP A 314 -6.72 4.97 -14.03
CA TRP A 314 -7.47 4.55 -15.24
C TRP A 314 -8.46 3.41 -14.89
N GLY A 315 -9.61 3.74 -14.36
CA GLY A 315 -10.76 2.84 -14.28
C GLY A 315 -11.69 3.07 -15.47
#